data_b7ea946a5a65e1cb1fac18812307ed19
#
_entry.id   b7ea946a5a65e1cb1fac18812307ed19
#
_cell.length_a   1.000
_cell.length_b   1.000
_cell.length_c   1.000
_cell.angle_alpha   90.00
_cell.angle_beta   90.00
_cell.angle_gamma   90.00
#
_symmetry.space_group_name_H-M   'P 1'
#
loop_
_entity.id
_entity.type
_entity.pdbx_description
1 polymer ?
#
loop_
_entity_poly.entity_id
_entity_poly.type
_entity_poly.pdbx_seq_one_letter_code
_entity_poly.pdbx_strand_id
1 'polypeptide(L)'
;MKKRVLILGAAGRDFHNFNMVFRSNPDHEVVGFTATQIPDIADRLYPPELAGELYPKGIPIYSEERLEEIIRELKVNLVVFAYSDVTHEHVMHIASRAMSAGASFMLLGPEDTTLESKRPVVAVCAVRTGSGKSQTTRRVAEILEEHGKKVVVIRHPMPYGDLRKQICQRFASFDDLKKHNCTIEEMEEYEPHIQAGRVVYAGVDYRKILSEAEGEADVILWDGGNNDFPFYKPNLLIVVADPLRPGHERRYHPGETVFRMANVILINKVDSADLDGIDAVVDSARELNPGARIILGASPVFVDDPTAIRGKRVLVIEDGPTLTHGEMGYGAGWVAARLFGAGEIVGPVPYAVGSIAEAYEKYPHVRDVLPALGYSEHQLLELEATINASPAELILSATPIDLARVIKVRKPLVRVRYDLQVIGKPNLEDVLSEKGLI
;
A
#
# COMPACT_ATOMS: atom_id res chain seq x y z
N MET A 1 -5.57 -36.54 12.18
CA MET A 1 -5.20 -35.45 13.14
C MET A 1 -5.15 -34.18 12.30
N LYS A 2 -5.86 -33.10 12.69
CA LYS A 2 -5.85 -31.84 11.96
C LYS A 2 -4.46 -31.24 11.92
N LYS A 3 -4.05 -30.64 10.79
CA LYS A 3 -2.81 -29.85 10.72
C LYS A 3 -3.00 -28.52 11.44
N ARG A 4 -2.14 -28.22 12.41
CA ARG A 4 -2.17 -26.95 13.14
C ARG A 4 -1.37 -25.90 12.36
N VAL A 5 -2.05 -24.80 12.03
CA VAL A 5 -1.55 -23.76 11.13
C VAL A 5 -1.37 -22.46 11.89
N LEU A 6 -0.22 -21.80 11.72
CA LEU A 6 0.03 -20.43 12.15
C LEU A 6 0.17 -19.56 10.89
N ILE A 7 -0.62 -18.49 10.80
CA ILE A 7 -0.55 -17.55 9.67
C ILE A 7 0.23 -16.31 10.11
N LEU A 8 1.29 -15.99 9.39
CA LEU A 8 2.11 -14.81 9.66
C LEU A 8 1.52 -13.59 8.96
N GLY A 9 1.20 -12.59 9.77
CA GLY A 9 0.48 -11.38 9.40
C GLY A 9 -0.87 -11.28 10.10
N ALA A 10 -1.37 -10.06 10.28
CA ALA A 10 -2.68 -9.76 10.85
C ALA A 10 -3.21 -8.41 10.33
N ALA A 11 -3.16 -8.21 9.00
CA ALA A 11 -3.44 -6.91 8.38
C ALA A 11 -4.42 -6.95 7.20
N GLY A 12 -4.49 -8.05 6.47
CA GLY A 12 -5.36 -8.09 5.29
C GLY A 12 -5.20 -9.34 4.45
N ARG A 13 -4.05 -9.56 3.84
CA ARG A 13 -3.74 -10.76 3.06
C ARG A 13 -3.88 -12.03 3.90
N ASP A 14 -3.41 -12.00 5.10
CA ASP A 14 -3.49 -13.07 6.09
C ASP A 14 -4.94 -13.46 6.40
N PHE A 15 -5.83 -12.50 6.70
CA PHE A 15 -7.24 -12.74 6.91
C PHE A 15 -7.94 -13.22 5.63
N HIS A 16 -7.54 -12.70 4.47
CA HIS A 16 -8.05 -13.17 3.19
C HIS A 16 -7.62 -14.62 2.92
N ASN A 17 -6.35 -14.95 3.12
CA ASN A 17 -5.83 -16.32 3.00
C ASN A 17 -6.57 -17.28 3.94
N PHE A 18 -6.82 -16.86 5.18
CA PHE A 18 -7.63 -17.61 6.12
C PHE A 18 -9.04 -17.86 5.57
N ASN A 19 -9.71 -16.81 5.12
CA ASN A 19 -11.07 -16.89 4.59
C ASN A 19 -11.18 -17.81 3.36
N MET A 20 -10.17 -17.80 2.49
CA MET A 20 -10.19 -18.57 1.24
C MET A 20 -9.80 -20.04 1.44
N VAL A 21 -8.81 -20.34 2.28
CA VAL A 21 -8.17 -21.65 2.33
C VAL A 21 -8.50 -22.42 3.61
N PHE A 22 -8.63 -21.74 4.76
CA PHE A 22 -8.65 -22.41 6.05
C PHE A 22 -9.98 -22.30 6.80
N ARG A 23 -10.75 -21.24 6.62
CA ARG A 23 -11.96 -20.93 7.42
C ARG A 23 -12.95 -22.08 7.52
N SER A 24 -13.19 -22.77 6.42
CA SER A 24 -14.13 -23.88 6.33
C SER A 24 -13.47 -25.23 6.08
N ASN A 25 -12.15 -25.32 6.25
CA ASN A 25 -11.38 -26.52 5.98
C ASN A 25 -11.25 -27.39 7.24
N PRO A 26 -11.93 -28.56 7.31
CA PRO A 26 -11.93 -29.40 8.50
C PRO A 26 -10.60 -30.11 8.76
N ASP A 27 -9.69 -30.18 7.76
CA ASP A 27 -8.40 -30.85 7.88
C ASP A 27 -7.33 -29.96 8.53
N HIS A 28 -7.63 -28.67 8.65
CA HIS A 28 -6.73 -27.68 9.22
C HIS A 28 -7.33 -27.01 10.48
N GLU A 29 -6.48 -26.60 11.39
CA GLU A 29 -6.83 -25.79 12.56
C GLU A 29 -5.88 -24.60 12.61
N VAL A 30 -6.37 -23.40 12.29
CA VAL A 30 -5.58 -22.18 12.46
C VAL A 30 -5.53 -21.84 13.94
N VAL A 31 -4.35 -21.90 14.52
CA VAL A 31 -4.14 -21.72 15.97
C VAL A 31 -3.76 -20.29 16.32
N GLY A 32 -3.43 -19.47 15.35
CA GLY A 32 -3.09 -18.07 15.54
C GLY A 32 -2.73 -17.35 14.26
N PHE A 33 -2.75 -16.02 14.37
CA PHE A 33 -2.09 -15.08 13.47
C PHE A 33 -0.90 -14.47 14.19
N THR A 34 0.03 -13.81 13.46
CA THR A 34 1.07 -12.98 14.07
C THR A 34 0.99 -11.54 13.61
N ALA A 35 1.35 -10.60 14.48
CA ALA A 35 1.48 -9.19 14.17
C ALA A 35 2.97 -8.80 14.12
N THR A 36 3.36 -8.09 13.06
CA THR A 36 4.72 -7.58 12.90
C THR A 36 4.76 -6.19 12.24
N GLN A 37 3.92 -5.92 11.24
CA GLN A 37 3.95 -4.67 10.47
C GLN A 37 3.04 -3.57 11.02
N ILE A 38 1.98 -3.95 11.75
CA ILE A 38 1.00 -3.01 12.30
C ILE A 38 1.17 -2.94 13.82
N PRO A 39 1.36 -1.75 14.40
CA PRO A 39 1.47 -1.59 15.85
C PRO A 39 0.15 -1.91 16.56
N ASP A 40 0.23 -2.29 17.83
CA ASP A 40 -0.89 -2.49 18.76
C ASP A 40 -1.96 -3.53 18.33
N ILE A 41 -1.62 -4.46 17.43
CA ILE A 41 -2.50 -5.56 17.03
C ILE A 41 -2.19 -6.86 17.77
N ALA A 42 -0.98 -7.05 18.25
CA ALA A 42 -0.63 -8.19 19.11
C ALA A 42 -1.56 -8.25 20.34
N ASP A 43 -1.82 -9.47 20.82
CA ASP A 43 -2.73 -9.78 21.95
C ASP A 43 -4.23 -9.46 21.69
N ARG A 44 -4.60 -9.12 20.45
CA ARG A 44 -5.99 -9.06 20.03
C ARG A 44 -6.49 -10.43 19.58
N LEU A 45 -7.79 -10.51 19.36
CA LEU A 45 -8.48 -11.69 18.86
C LEU A 45 -9.11 -11.40 17.49
N TYR A 46 -8.84 -12.25 16.50
CA TYR A 46 -9.66 -12.26 15.28
C TYR A 46 -11.06 -12.77 15.67
N PRO A 47 -12.11 -11.96 15.47
CA PRO A 47 -13.41 -12.20 16.11
C PRO A 47 -14.07 -13.51 15.70
N PRO A 48 -14.79 -14.20 16.61
CA PRO A 48 -15.52 -15.44 16.28
C PRO A 48 -16.50 -15.28 15.13
N GLU A 49 -17.17 -14.13 15.04
CA GLU A 49 -18.15 -13.80 14.01
C GLU A 49 -17.53 -13.82 12.61
N LEU A 50 -16.25 -13.48 12.50
CA LEU A 50 -15.47 -13.49 11.25
C LEU A 50 -14.76 -14.82 11.04
N ALA A 51 -14.35 -15.49 12.12
CA ALA A 51 -13.61 -16.73 12.06
C ALA A 51 -14.50 -17.93 11.62
N GLY A 52 -15.81 -17.87 11.88
CA GLY A 52 -16.77 -18.87 11.44
C GLY A 52 -16.93 -20.06 12.40
N GLU A 53 -17.77 -21.01 12.01
CA GLU A 53 -18.25 -22.10 12.88
C GLU A 53 -17.14 -23.01 13.44
N LEU A 54 -16.05 -23.20 12.69
CA LEU A 54 -14.91 -24.01 13.15
C LEU A 54 -14.08 -23.31 14.23
N TYR A 55 -14.27 -22.00 14.45
CA TYR A 55 -13.51 -21.16 15.38
C TYR A 55 -14.42 -20.35 16.31
N PRO A 56 -15.27 -21.00 17.12
CA PRO A 56 -16.30 -20.33 17.92
C PRO A 56 -15.73 -19.43 19.03
N LYS A 57 -14.42 -19.53 19.30
CA LYS A 57 -13.72 -18.67 20.28
C LYS A 57 -12.90 -17.59 19.61
N GLY A 58 -12.96 -17.45 18.27
CA GLY A 58 -12.03 -16.61 17.51
C GLY A 58 -10.63 -17.20 17.41
N ILE A 59 -9.70 -16.42 16.87
CA ILE A 59 -8.32 -16.84 16.65
C ILE A 59 -7.37 -15.78 17.26
N PRO A 60 -6.45 -16.14 18.17
CA PRO A 60 -5.55 -15.18 18.80
C PRO A 60 -4.52 -14.62 17.81
N ILE A 61 -4.07 -13.39 18.07
CA ILE A 61 -3.00 -12.71 17.33
C ILE A 61 -1.81 -12.54 18.28
N TYR A 62 -0.67 -13.12 17.93
CA TYR A 62 0.54 -13.13 18.73
C TYR A 62 1.58 -12.15 18.17
N SER A 63 2.59 -11.79 18.97
CA SER A 63 3.80 -11.14 18.45
C SER A 63 4.65 -12.13 17.65
N GLU A 64 5.10 -11.75 16.44
CA GLU A 64 5.95 -12.60 15.60
C GLU A 64 7.35 -12.83 16.21
N GLU A 65 7.79 -11.97 17.11
CA GLU A 65 9.06 -12.16 17.85
C GLU A 65 9.11 -13.50 18.56
N ARG A 66 7.95 -14.02 19.01
CA ARG A 66 7.80 -15.31 19.71
C ARG A 66 7.57 -16.49 18.77
N LEU A 67 7.89 -16.38 17.48
CA LEU A 67 7.57 -17.39 16.46
C LEU A 67 7.94 -18.83 16.88
N GLU A 68 9.18 -19.05 17.29
CA GLU A 68 9.69 -20.40 17.64
C GLU A 68 9.03 -20.94 18.91
N GLU A 69 8.73 -20.08 19.88
CA GLU A 69 8.00 -20.42 21.11
C GLU A 69 6.58 -20.86 20.77
N ILE A 70 5.84 -20.07 19.98
CA ILE A 70 4.48 -20.37 19.55
C ILE A 70 4.41 -21.69 18.79
N ILE A 71 5.36 -21.95 17.88
CA ILE A 71 5.41 -23.20 17.12
C ILE A 71 5.51 -24.40 18.07
N ARG A 72 6.37 -24.35 19.09
CA ARG A 72 6.57 -25.45 20.05
C ARG A 72 5.38 -25.61 20.99
N GLU A 73 4.91 -24.51 21.58
CA GLU A 73 3.80 -24.52 22.55
C GLU A 73 2.50 -25.00 21.92
N LEU A 74 2.16 -24.46 20.75
CA LEU A 74 0.92 -24.79 20.06
C LEU A 74 1.07 -25.99 19.11
N LYS A 75 2.24 -26.63 19.05
CA LYS A 75 2.53 -27.79 18.17
C LYS A 75 2.13 -27.50 16.71
N VAL A 76 2.56 -26.36 16.21
CA VAL A 76 2.29 -25.92 14.85
C VAL A 76 2.97 -26.85 13.85
N ASN A 77 2.21 -27.34 12.85
CA ASN A 77 2.74 -28.19 11.79
C ASN A 77 3.09 -27.39 10.52
N LEU A 78 2.39 -26.27 10.33
CA LEU A 78 2.49 -25.46 9.11
C LEU A 78 2.46 -23.98 9.46
N VAL A 79 3.46 -23.25 9.00
CA VAL A 79 3.51 -21.79 9.03
C VAL A 79 3.19 -21.29 7.63
N VAL A 80 2.20 -20.39 7.50
CA VAL A 80 1.81 -19.76 6.25
C VAL A 80 2.24 -18.29 6.29
N PHE A 81 3.11 -17.89 5.38
CA PHE A 81 3.56 -16.51 5.28
C PHE A 81 2.57 -15.69 4.46
N ALA A 82 2.13 -14.54 4.96
CA ALA A 82 1.02 -13.81 4.37
C ALA A 82 1.15 -12.27 4.38
N TYR A 83 2.32 -11.70 4.60
CA TYR A 83 2.52 -10.26 4.47
C TYR A 83 3.49 -9.91 3.34
N SER A 84 3.49 -8.65 2.92
CA SER A 84 4.11 -8.18 1.69
C SER A 84 5.15 -7.08 1.94
N ASP A 85 5.82 -6.68 0.86
CA ASP A 85 6.83 -5.62 0.80
C ASP A 85 8.09 -5.89 1.66
N VAL A 86 8.51 -7.13 1.64
CA VAL A 86 9.72 -7.62 2.31
C VAL A 86 10.66 -8.30 1.31
N THR A 87 11.96 -8.34 1.65
CA THR A 87 12.94 -9.00 0.78
C THR A 87 12.73 -10.53 0.75
N HIS A 88 13.11 -11.17 -0.34
CA HIS A 88 13.14 -12.64 -0.41
C HIS A 88 14.04 -13.25 0.66
N GLU A 89 15.12 -12.56 1.03
CA GLU A 89 16.01 -12.96 2.12
C GLU A 89 15.27 -12.99 3.46
N HIS A 90 14.45 -11.96 3.75
CA HIS A 90 13.62 -11.94 4.96
C HIS A 90 12.66 -13.14 4.99
N VAL A 91 11.95 -13.41 3.88
CA VAL A 91 11.05 -14.56 3.80
C VAL A 91 11.78 -15.87 4.09
N MET A 92 12.99 -16.05 3.56
CA MET A 92 13.78 -17.26 3.77
C MET A 92 14.36 -17.36 5.19
N HIS A 93 14.66 -16.23 5.84
CA HIS A 93 15.04 -16.25 7.27
C HIS A 93 13.87 -16.68 8.15
N ILE A 94 12.67 -16.14 7.90
CA ILE A 94 11.45 -16.57 8.61
C ILE A 94 11.15 -18.05 8.36
N ALA A 95 11.27 -18.51 7.10
CA ALA A 95 11.12 -19.93 6.77
C ALA A 95 12.12 -20.82 7.54
N SER A 96 13.39 -20.40 7.63
CA SER A 96 14.43 -21.12 8.35
C SER A 96 14.14 -21.20 9.85
N ARG A 97 13.64 -20.11 10.46
CA ARG A 97 13.19 -20.07 11.86
C ARG A 97 12.04 -21.05 12.09
N ALA A 98 11.02 -21.02 11.21
CA ALA A 98 9.88 -21.93 11.32
C ALA A 98 10.29 -23.40 11.21
N MET A 99 11.12 -23.75 10.22
CA MET A 99 11.60 -25.12 10.00
C MET A 99 12.50 -25.60 11.14
N SER A 100 13.38 -24.76 11.67
CA SER A 100 14.22 -25.11 12.82
C SER A 100 13.42 -25.37 14.10
N ALA A 101 12.24 -24.76 14.22
CA ALA A 101 11.31 -24.98 15.31
C ALA A 101 10.39 -26.21 15.11
N GLY A 102 10.45 -26.88 13.94
CA GLY A 102 9.75 -28.13 13.62
C GLY A 102 8.49 -28.00 12.76
N ALA A 103 8.18 -26.81 12.22
CA ALA A 103 7.04 -26.60 11.32
C ALA A 103 7.47 -26.56 9.84
N SER A 104 6.58 -26.99 8.94
CA SER A 104 6.73 -26.70 7.50
C SER A 104 6.41 -25.23 7.23
N PHE A 105 6.91 -24.70 6.11
CA PHE A 105 6.65 -23.32 5.67
C PHE A 105 5.95 -23.30 4.31
N MET A 106 5.00 -22.38 4.13
CA MET A 106 4.18 -22.29 2.92
C MET A 106 3.95 -20.83 2.49
N LEU A 107 4.01 -20.61 1.18
CA LEU A 107 3.49 -19.42 0.48
C LEU A 107 2.27 -19.86 -0.32
N LEU A 108 1.14 -19.16 -0.19
CA LEU A 108 -0.04 -19.40 -1.00
C LEU A 108 0.06 -18.63 -2.32
N GLY A 109 -0.27 -19.30 -3.41
CA GLY A 109 -0.31 -18.71 -4.73
C GLY A 109 -1.60 -17.91 -5.00
N PRO A 110 -1.60 -17.08 -6.06
CA PRO A 110 -2.78 -16.31 -6.44
C PRO A 110 -4.01 -17.18 -6.76
N GLU A 111 -3.82 -18.34 -7.39
CA GLU A 111 -4.93 -19.23 -7.76
C GLU A 111 -5.70 -19.76 -6.56
N ASP A 112 -5.04 -19.96 -5.41
CA ASP A 112 -5.68 -20.44 -4.18
C ASP A 112 -6.51 -19.34 -3.49
N THR A 113 -6.25 -18.08 -3.82
CA THR A 113 -6.73 -16.94 -3.03
C THR A 113 -7.50 -15.89 -3.82
N THR A 114 -7.61 -16.00 -5.15
CA THR A 114 -8.37 -15.06 -5.98
C THR A 114 -9.85 -15.40 -6.04
N LEU A 115 -10.70 -14.38 -5.98
CA LEU A 115 -12.14 -14.45 -6.19
C LEU A 115 -12.48 -14.10 -7.64
N GLU A 116 -13.42 -14.83 -8.24
CA GLU A 116 -13.97 -14.52 -9.56
C GLU A 116 -15.02 -13.43 -9.45
N SER A 117 -14.95 -12.42 -10.32
CA SER A 117 -15.92 -11.33 -10.42
C SER A 117 -16.81 -11.48 -11.65
N LYS A 118 -18.07 -11.05 -11.52
CA LYS A 118 -19.03 -10.94 -12.64
C LYS A 118 -18.80 -9.67 -13.47
N ARG A 119 -18.07 -8.70 -12.91
CA ARG A 119 -17.68 -7.47 -13.60
C ARG A 119 -16.21 -7.54 -13.99
N PRO A 120 -15.81 -6.90 -15.08
CA PRO A 120 -14.39 -6.78 -15.41
C PRO A 120 -13.60 -6.18 -14.26
N VAL A 121 -12.41 -6.72 -14.01
CA VAL A 121 -11.49 -6.24 -12.98
C VAL A 121 -10.21 -5.73 -13.65
N VAL A 122 -9.87 -4.47 -13.38
CA VAL A 122 -8.53 -3.93 -13.63
C VAL A 122 -7.79 -3.88 -12.30
N ALA A 123 -6.63 -4.51 -12.23
CA ALA A 123 -5.80 -4.48 -11.04
C ALA A 123 -4.54 -3.66 -11.28
N VAL A 124 -4.25 -2.75 -10.36
CA VAL A 124 -2.99 -2.00 -10.31
C VAL A 124 -2.22 -2.45 -9.08
N CYS A 125 -1.07 -3.05 -9.31
CA CYS A 125 -0.11 -3.47 -8.30
C CYS A 125 1.22 -2.75 -8.51
N ALA A 126 2.17 -2.92 -7.60
CA ALA A 126 3.50 -2.36 -7.73
C ALA A 126 4.56 -3.33 -7.21
N VAL A 127 5.79 -3.20 -7.65
CA VAL A 127 6.90 -4.02 -7.15
C VAL A 127 7.35 -3.60 -5.75
N ARG A 128 7.11 -2.33 -5.38
CA ARG A 128 7.44 -1.73 -4.06
C ARG A 128 6.49 -0.60 -3.72
N THR A 129 6.33 -0.36 -2.43
CA THR A 129 5.71 0.88 -1.92
C THR A 129 6.45 2.10 -2.46
N GLY A 130 5.72 3.15 -2.83
CA GLY A 130 6.28 4.37 -3.40
C GLY A 130 6.64 4.31 -4.88
N SER A 131 6.40 3.20 -5.61
CA SER A 131 6.67 3.12 -7.06
C SER A 131 5.72 3.98 -7.93
N GLY A 132 4.57 4.42 -7.38
CA GLY A 132 3.59 5.24 -8.10
C GLY A 132 2.29 4.53 -8.44
N LYS A 133 1.94 3.49 -7.68
CA LYS A 133 0.70 2.72 -7.83
C LYS A 133 -0.55 3.62 -7.79
N SER A 134 -0.68 4.46 -6.77
CA SER A 134 -1.88 5.28 -6.54
C SER A 134 -2.15 6.28 -7.66
N GLN A 135 -1.12 6.95 -8.20
CA GLN A 135 -1.29 7.83 -9.37
C GLN A 135 -1.67 7.05 -10.64
N THR A 136 -1.12 5.83 -10.82
CA THR A 136 -1.48 4.95 -11.93
C THR A 136 -2.93 4.51 -11.81
N THR A 137 -3.38 4.14 -10.62
CA THR A 137 -4.78 3.76 -10.36
C THR A 137 -5.73 4.92 -10.67
N ARG A 138 -5.40 6.14 -10.24
CA ARG A 138 -6.21 7.33 -10.55
C ARG A 138 -6.31 7.56 -12.06
N ARG A 139 -5.17 7.47 -12.79
CA ARG A 139 -5.18 7.67 -14.24
C ARG A 139 -5.98 6.59 -14.98
N VAL A 140 -5.89 5.33 -14.56
CA VAL A 140 -6.71 4.23 -15.11
C VAL A 140 -8.20 4.50 -14.86
N ALA A 141 -8.58 4.93 -13.64
CA ALA A 141 -9.96 5.28 -13.34
C ALA A 141 -10.48 6.42 -14.23
N GLU A 142 -9.69 7.48 -14.40
CA GLU A 142 -10.04 8.62 -15.28
C GLU A 142 -10.30 8.16 -16.71
N ILE A 143 -9.40 7.36 -17.30
CA ILE A 143 -9.57 6.86 -18.67
C ILE A 143 -10.88 6.05 -18.80
N LEU A 144 -11.16 5.17 -17.85
CA LEU A 144 -12.38 4.37 -17.84
C LEU A 144 -13.63 5.28 -17.76
N GLU A 145 -13.60 6.30 -16.91
CA GLU A 145 -14.69 7.27 -16.74
C GLU A 145 -14.87 8.18 -17.96
N GLU A 146 -13.78 8.63 -18.60
CA GLU A 146 -13.80 9.36 -19.88
C GLU A 146 -14.52 8.57 -20.99
N HIS A 147 -14.47 7.21 -20.91
CA HIS A 147 -15.20 6.31 -21.80
C HIS A 147 -16.56 5.86 -21.26
N GLY A 148 -17.10 6.58 -20.28
CA GLY A 148 -18.46 6.38 -19.76
C GLY A 148 -18.64 5.18 -18.85
N LYS A 149 -17.57 4.56 -18.32
CA LYS A 149 -17.66 3.44 -17.37
C LYS A 149 -17.83 3.95 -15.95
N LYS A 150 -18.73 3.33 -15.20
CA LYS A 150 -18.84 3.55 -13.77
C LYS A 150 -17.79 2.70 -13.04
N VAL A 151 -16.79 3.37 -12.48
CA VAL A 151 -15.67 2.71 -11.76
C VAL A 151 -15.98 2.65 -10.27
N VAL A 152 -15.79 1.48 -9.69
CA VAL A 152 -15.76 1.29 -8.23
C VAL A 152 -14.38 0.81 -7.84
N VAL A 153 -13.76 1.49 -6.87
CA VAL A 153 -12.43 1.16 -6.37
C VAL A 153 -12.53 0.24 -5.17
N ILE A 154 -11.74 -0.81 -5.13
CA ILE A 154 -11.62 -1.67 -3.96
C ILE A 154 -10.18 -1.57 -3.44
N ARG A 155 -10.08 -1.20 -2.17
CA ARG A 155 -8.81 -1.04 -1.46
C ARG A 155 -8.56 -2.18 -0.49
N HIS A 156 -7.28 -2.41 -0.25
CA HIS A 156 -6.81 -3.27 0.83
C HIS A 156 -7.18 -2.64 2.18
N PRO A 157 -7.66 -3.39 3.18
CA PRO A 157 -7.99 -2.83 4.48
C PRO A 157 -6.73 -2.54 5.29
N MET A 158 -6.88 -1.57 6.17
CA MET A 158 -5.97 -1.33 7.29
C MET A 158 -6.76 -1.59 8.58
N PRO A 159 -6.66 -2.80 9.19
CA PRO A 159 -7.55 -3.20 10.27
C PRO A 159 -7.11 -2.64 11.63
N TYR A 160 -7.00 -1.32 11.74
CA TYR A 160 -6.62 -0.66 12.99
C TYR A 160 -7.74 -0.67 14.03
N GLY A 161 -9.00 -0.75 13.60
CA GLY A 161 -10.19 -0.67 14.44
C GLY A 161 -10.80 -2.02 14.82
N ASP A 162 -12.10 -1.99 15.14
CA ASP A 162 -12.91 -3.18 15.40
C ASP A 162 -13.27 -3.87 14.07
N LEU A 163 -12.65 -5.02 13.81
CA LEU A 163 -12.82 -5.79 12.56
C LEU A 163 -14.30 -6.13 12.27
N ARG A 164 -15.15 -6.27 13.30
CA ARG A 164 -16.58 -6.53 13.14
C ARG A 164 -17.31 -5.36 12.46
N LYS A 165 -16.82 -4.15 12.65
CA LYS A 165 -17.34 -2.94 11.99
C LYS A 165 -16.72 -2.71 10.61
N GLN A 166 -15.60 -3.38 10.33
CA GLN A 166 -14.84 -3.27 9.09
C GLN A 166 -15.08 -4.43 8.12
N ILE A 167 -16.17 -5.19 8.28
CA ILE A 167 -16.48 -6.33 7.38
C ILE A 167 -16.55 -5.89 5.92
N CYS A 168 -17.32 -4.82 5.66
CA CYS A 168 -17.48 -4.20 4.35
C CYS A 168 -17.85 -2.74 4.57
N GLN A 169 -16.98 -1.84 4.20
CA GLN A 169 -17.17 -0.40 4.35
C GLN A 169 -17.24 0.23 2.95
N ARG A 170 -18.18 1.15 2.77
CA ARG A 170 -18.39 1.90 1.54
C ARG A 170 -18.16 3.39 1.81
N PHE A 171 -17.35 4.01 1.00
CA PHE A 171 -16.98 5.41 1.09
C PHE A 171 -17.34 6.12 -0.22
N ALA A 172 -18.29 7.05 -0.17
CA ALA A 172 -18.72 7.86 -1.29
C ALA A 172 -18.61 9.36 -0.99
N SER A 173 -18.33 9.72 0.27
CA SER A 173 -18.23 11.09 0.74
C SER A 173 -17.21 11.21 1.86
N PHE A 174 -16.76 12.45 2.13
CA PHE A 174 -15.88 12.74 3.27
C PHE A 174 -16.54 12.44 4.63
N ASP A 175 -17.86 12.47 4.70
CA ASP A 175 -18.58 12.12 5.95
C ASP A 175 -18.51 10.62 6.24
N ASP A 176 -18.37 9.76 5.21
CA ASP A 176 -18.15 8.33 5.40
C ASP A 176 -16.81 8.06 6.08
N LEU A 177 -15.75 8.84 5.79
CA LEU A 177 -14.46 8.72 6.46
C LEU A 177 -14.58 8.96 7.97
N LYS A 178 -15.32 10.00 8.36
CA LYS A 178 -15.60 10.32 9.77
C LYS A 178 -16.47 9.25 10.43
N LYS A 179 -17.53 8.81 9.74
CA LYS A 179 -18.45 7.78 10.23
C LYS A 179 -17.74 6.48 10.56
N HIS A 180 -16.73 6.12 9.76
CA HIS A 180 -15.95 4.90 9.94
C HIS A 180 -14.69 5.08 10.79
N ASN A 181 -14.45 6.30 11.34
CA ASN A 181 -13.28 6.66 12.14
C ASN A 181 -11.96 6.28 11.45
N CYS A 182 -11.83 6.63 10.16
CA CYS A 182 -10.65 6.34 9.37
C CYS A 182 -9.42 7.01 9.97
N THR A 183 -8.31 6.27 9.98
CA THR A 183 -6.98 6.80 10.27
C THR A 183 -6.51 7.71 9.14
N ILE A 184 -5.43 8.46 9.36
CA ILE A 184 -4.84 9.28 8.30
C ILE A 184 -4.39 8.43 7.13
N GLU A 185 -3.76 7.29 7.38
CA GLU A 185 -3.33 6.39 6.30
C GLU A 185 -4.50 5.87 5.47
N GLU A 186 -5.62 5.51 6.11
CA GLU A 186 -6.84 5.15 5.39
C GLU A 186 -7.38 6.34 4.57
N MET A 187 -7.35 7.56 5.13
CA MET A 187 -7.75 8.76 4.41
C MET A 187 -6.85 9.06 3.20
N GLU A 188 -5.53 8.91 3.34
CA GLU A 188 -4.56 9.06 2.23
C GLU A 188 -4.92 8.18 1.03
N GLU A 189 -5.45 7.00 1.29
CA GLU A 189 -5.82 6.04 0.26
C GLU A 189 -7.22 6.27 -0.33
N TYR A 190 -8.17 6.82 0.47
CA TYR A 190 -9.58 6.95 0.04
C TYR A 190 -9.93 8.35 -0.46
N GLU A 191 -9.40 9.42 0.17
CA GLU A 191 -9.72 10.81 -0.17
C GLU A 191 -9.54 11.16 -1.66
N PRO A 192 -8.44 10.77 -2.34
CA PRO A 192 -8.26 11.13 -3.74
C PRO A 192 -9.35 10.57 -4.65
N HIS A 193 -9.87 9.38 -4.35
CA HIS A 193 -10.96 8.76 -5.10
C HIS A 193 -12.30 9.43 -4.78
N ILE A 194 -12.58 9.69 -3.51
CA ILE A 194 -13.81 10.39 -3.06
C ILE A 194 -13.86 11.79 -3.64
N GLN A 195 -12.75 12.51 -3.64
CA GLN A 195 -12.66 13.86 -4.22
C GLN A 195 -12.96 13.86 -5.72
N ALA A 196 -12.62 12.78 -6.43
CA ALA A 196 -12.95 12.58 -7.84
C ALA A 196 -14.38 12.04 -8.06
N GLY A 197 -15.19 11.90 -7.01
CA GLY A 197 -16.57 11.41 -7.08
C GLY A 197 -16.70 9.89 -7.17
N ARG A 198 -15.64 9.13 -6.93
CA ARG A 198 -15.63 7.67 -6.99
C ARG A 198 -16.05 7.05 -5.67
N VAL A 199 -16.64 5.87 -5.78
CA VAL A 199 -16.93 5.02 -4.63
C VAL A 199 -15.74 4.13 -4.34
N VAL A 200 -15.36 4.06 -3.05
CA VAL A 200 -14.32 3.17 -2.55
C VAL A 200 -14.93 2.14 -1.62
N TYR A 201 -14.53 0.90 -1.76
CA TYR A 201 -14.81 -0.16 -0.80
C TYR A 201 -13.53 -0.64 -0.14
N ALA A 202 -13.61 -0.88 1.16
CA ALA A 202 -12.55 -1.52 1.94
C ALA A 202 -13.18 -2.38 3.05
N GLY A 203 -12.40 -3.29 3.61
CA GLY A 203 -12.86 -4.13 4.71
C GLY A 203 -12.15 -5.47 4.75
N VAL A 204 -12.62 -6.39 5.60
CA VAL A 204 -11.96 -7.67 5.85
C VAL A 204 -12.62 -8.87 5.16
N ASP A 205 -13.85 -8.72 4.63
CA ASP A 205 -14.54 -9.77 3.87
C ASP A 205 -14.65 -9.41 2.38
N TYR A 206 -13.65 -9.84 1.62
CA TYR A 206 -13.54 -9.50 0.20
C TYR A 206 -14.60 -10.14 -0.68
N ARG A 207 -15.22 -11.25 -0.25
CA ARG A 207 -16.35 -11.84 -0.95
C ARG A 207 -17.60 -10.96 -0.81
N LYS A 208 -17.84 -10.44 0.38
CA LYS A 208 -18.95 -9.51 0.63
C LYS A 208 -18.72 -8.17 -0.09
N ILE A 209 -17.51 -7.64 -0.02
CA ILE A 209 -17.12 -6.41 -0.73
C ILE A 209 -17.36 -6.56 -2.23
N LEU A 210 -16.94 -7.68 -2.83
CA LEU A 210 -17.14 -7.94 -4.24
C LEU A 210 -18.62 -7.94 -4.62
N SER A 211 -19.45 -8.64 -3.83
CA SER A 211 -20.90 -8.71 -4.07
C SER A 211 -21.59 -7.35 -4.06
N GLU A 212 -21.18 -6.46 -3.15
CA GLU A 212 -21.71 -5.08 -3.07
C GLU A 212 -21.21 -4.22 -4.25
N ALA A 213 -19.90 -4.28 -4.54
CA ALA A 213 -19.28 -3.49 -5.60
C ALA A 213 -19.82 -3.88 -6.99
N GLU A 214 -20.06 -5.16 -7.26
CA GLU A 214 -20.64 -5.66 -8.53
C GLU A 214 -22.02 -5.06 -8.83
N GLY A 215 -22.77 -4.69 -7.79
CA GLY A 215 -24.10 -4.10 -7.91
C GLY A 215 -24.10 -2.68 -8.46
N GLU A 216 -22.98 -1.97 -8.35
CA GLU A 216 -22.90 -0.56 -8.74
C GLU A 216 -21.76 -0.24 -9.73
N ALA A 217 -20.90 -1.19 -10.08
CA ALA A 217 -19.78 -0.98 -11.00
C ALA A 217 -20.05 -1.52 -12.40
N ASP A 218 -19.53 -0.83 -13.42
CA ASP A 218 -19.29 -1.41 -14.74
C ASP A 218 -17.92 -2.08 -14.79
N VAL A 219 -16.92 -1.46 -14.12
CA VAL A 219 -15.55 -1.97 -13.97
C VAL A 219 -15.13 -1.82 -12.51
N ILE A 220 -14.59 -2.90 -11.94
CA ILE A 220 -13.97 -2.89 -10.63
C ILE A 220 -12.48 -2.57 -10.79
N LEU A 221 -12.02 -1.57 -10.07
CA LEU A 221 -10.61 -1.21 -10.02
C LEU A 221 -10.01 -1.67 -8.69
N TRP A 222 -9.17 -2.70 -8.76
CA TRP A 222 -8.41 -3.15 -7.60
C TRP A 222 -7.20 -2.24 -7.40
N ASP A 223 -7.22 -1.49 -6.32
CA ASP A 223 -6.11 -0.67 -5.85
C ASP A 223 -5.56 -1.29 -4.56
N GLY A 224 -4.86 -2.41 -4.71
CA GLY A 224 -4.35 -3.21 -3.59
C GLY A 224 -3.33 -2.47 -2.75
N GLY A 225 -3.17 -2.91 -1.50
CA GLY A 225 -2.13 -2.41 -0.59
C GLY A 225 -0.77 -3.03 -0.88
N ASN A 226 0.27 -2.38 -0.41
CA ASN A 226 1.65 -2.85 -0.22
C ASN A 226 2.13 -3.97 -1.16
N ASN A 227 1.95 -3.77 -2.49
CA ASN A 227 2.49 -4.66 -3.54
C ASN A 227 2.00 -6.11 -3.51
N ASP A 228 0.83 -6.31 -2.92
CA ASP A 228 0.21 -7.62 -2.83
C ASP A 228 -0.41 -8.07 -4.15
N PHE A 229 -0.64 -9.39 -4.35
CA PHE A 229 -1.40 -9.80 -5.52
C PHE A 229 -2.87 -9.39 -5.39
N PRO A 230 -3.59 -9.26 -6.54
CA PRO A 230 -5.02 -8.97 -6.50
C PRO A 230 -5.80 -10.07 -5.77
N PHE A 231 -6.80 -9.67 -4.97
CA PHE A 231 -7.74 -10.63 -4.36
C PHE A 231 -8.86 -11.02 -5.31
N TYR A 232 -8.97 -10.32 -6.42
CA TYR A 232 -9.90 -10.62 -7.51
C TYR A 232 -9.14 -10.94 -8.78
N LYS A 233 -9.61 -11.92 -9.54
CA LYS A 233 -8.98 -12.32 -10.80
C LYS A 233 -9.06 -11.17 -11.80
N PRO A 234 -7.93 -10.59 -12.22
CA PRO A 234 -7.96 -9.45 -13.10
C PRO A 234 -8.14 -9.83 -14.57
N ASN A 235 -8.92 -9.03 -15.31
CA ASN A 235 -8.93 -9.03 -16.77
C ASN A 235 -7.70 -8.30 -17.32
N LEU A 236 -7.19 -7.33 -16.56
CA LEU A 236 -5.98 -6.59 -16.85
C LEU A 236 -5.19 -6.35 -15.54
N LEU A 237 -3.96 -6.85 -15.49
CA LEU A 237 -3.02 -6.60 -14.39
C LEU A 237 -1.93 -5.64 -14.87
N ILE A 238 -1.91 -4.45 -14.27
CA ILE A 238 -0.88 -3.42 -14.45
C ILE A 238 0.03 -3.44 -13.24
N VAL A 239 1.34 -3.58 -13.45
CA VAL A 239 2.32 -3.58 -12.36
C VAL A 239 3.30 -2.43 -12.55
N VAL A 240 3.38 -1.58 -11.53
CA VAL A 240 4.24 -0.39 -11.54
C VAL A 240 5.63 -0.75 -11.01
N ALA A 241 6.65 -0.47 -11.80
CA ALA A 241 8.06 -0.62 -11.45
C ALA A 241 8.74 0.75 -11.29
N ASP A 242 9.80 0.78 -10.49
CA ASP A 242 10.49 2.02 -10.09
C ASP A 242 11.97 1.99 -10.49
N PRO A 243 12.38 2.70 -11.54
CA PRO A 243 13.76 2.73 -12.01
C PRO A 243 14.71 3.49 -11.09
N LEU A 244 14.21 4.19 -10.07
CA LEU A 244 15.04 4.75 -9.00
C LEU A 244 15.58 3.67 -8.04
N ARG A 245 14.99 2.45 -8.10
CA ARG A 245 15.36 1.29 -7.29
C ARG A 245 15.49 0.04 -8.17
N PRO A 246 16.36 0.05 -9.21
CA PRO A 246 16.48 -1.08 -10.13
C PRO A 246 16.91 -2.35 -9.39
N GLY A 247 16.34 -3.48 -9.77
CA GLY A 247 16.54 -4.78 -9.12
C GLY A 247 15.57 -5.08 -7.96
N HIS A 248 14.78 -4.11 -7.47
CA HIS A 248 13.77 -4.35 -6.46
C HIS A 248 12.62 -5.22 -6.99
N GLU A 249 12.32 -5.16 -8.28
CA GLU A 249 11.35 -6.01 -8.97
C GLU A 249 11.71 -7.51 -8.93
N ARG A 250 12.97 -7.84 -8.54
CA ARG A 250 13.49 -9.21 -8.43
C ARG A 250 13.77 -9.66 -7.01
N ARG A 251 13.70 -8.77 -6.03
CA ARG A 251 14.20 -9.03 -4.67
C ARG A 251 13.13 -8.98 -3.59
N TYR A 252 11.94 -8.51 -3.92
CA TYR A 252 10.89 -8.30 -2.94
C TYR A 252 9.68 -9.21 -3.17
N HIS A 253 9.13 -9.71 -2.06
CA HIS A 253 7.93 -10.53 -2.04
C HIS A 253 6.70 -9.66 -1.70
N PRO A 254 5.59 -9.82 -2.43
CA PRO A 254 5.38 -10.59 -3.66
C PRO A 254 5.59 -9.78 -4.95
N GLY A 255 6.35 -8.67 -4.88
CA GLY A 255 6.63 -7.78 -6.01
C GLY A 255 7.11 -8.53 -7.27
N GLU A 256 8.05 -9.48 -7.12
CA GLU A 256 8.50 -10.30 -8.25
C GLU A 256 7.36 -11.16 -8.82
N THR A 257 6.49 -11.72 -7.96
CA THR A 257 5.38 -12.55 -8.42
C THR A 257 4.43 -11.75 -9.29
N VAL A 258 3.99 -10.57 -8.84
CA VAL A 258 3.09 -9.71 -9.64
C VAL A 258 3.77 -9.20 -10.92
N PHE A 259 5.07 -8.92 -10.87
CA PHE A 259 5.85 -8.51 -12.04
C PHE A 259 5.87 -9.59 -13.13
N ARG A 260 6.04 -10.85 -12.74
CA ARG A 260 5.98 -12.02 -13.66
C ARG A 260 4.58 -12.28 -14.22
N MET A 261 3.52 -11.91 -13.48
CA MET A 261 2.12 -12.11 -13.86
C MET A 261 1.55 -10.94 -14.68
N ALA A 262 2.22 -9.80 -14.73
CA ALA A 262 1.71 -8.56 -15.32
C ALA A 262 1.31 -8.71 -16.79
N ASN A 263 0.17 -8.16 -17.18
CA ASN A 263 -0.15 -7.91 -18.58
C ASN A 263 0.58 -6.65 -19.08
N VAL A 264 0.74 -5.67 -18.18
CA VAL A 264 1.44 -4.41 -18.42
C VAL A 264 2.44 -4.17 -17.30
N ILE A 265 3.67 -3.87 -17.65
CA ILE A 265 4.70 -3.34 -16.74
C ILE A 265 4.83 -1.85 -17.05
N LEU A 266 4.41 -1.01 -16.09
CA LEU A 266 4.54 0.43 -16.19
C LEU A 266 5.78 0.85 -15.42
N ILE A 267 6.83 1.28 -16.15
CA ILE A 267 8.07 1.81 -15.57
C ILE A 267 7.85 3.30 -15.34
N ASN A 268 7.61 3.66 -14.10
CA ASN A 268 7.24 5.02 -13.69
C ASN A 268 8.47 5.86 -13.35
N LYS A 269 8.30 7.19 -13.17
CA LYS A 269 9.35 8.14 -12.76
C LYS A 269 10.57 8.19 -13.69
N VAL A 270 10.37 7.90 -14.98
CA VAL A 270 11.50 7.98 -15.96
C VAL A 270 12.03 9.40 -16.16
N ASP A 271 11.28 10.41 -15.74
CA ASP A 271 11.67 11.82 -15.70
C ASP A 271 12.65 12.16 -14.55
N SER A 272 12.73 11.29 -13.56
CA SER A 272 13.58 11.48 -12.36
C SER A 272 14.71 10.46 -12.26
N ALA A 273 14.63 9.34 -13.00
CA ALA A 273 15.62 8.28 -13.00
C ALA A 273 16.71 8.52 -14.06
N ASP A 274 17.85 7.90 -13.85
CA ASP A 274 18.90 7.83 -14.89
C ASP A 274 18.56 6.74 -15.94
N LEU A 275 19.24 6.81 -17.09
CA LEU A 275 19.02 5.86 -18.18
C LEU A 275 19.40 4.43 -17.80
N ASP A 276 20.46 4.26 -17.02
CA ASP A 276 20.94 2.94 -16.61
C ASP A 276 19.89 2.22 -15.72
N GLY A 277 19.25 2.97 -14.82
CA GLY A 277 18.15 2.46 -13.98
C GLY A 277 16.92 2.09 -14.80
N ILE A 278 16.56 2.91 -15.80
CA ILE A 278 15.45 2.62 -16.71
C ILE A 278 15.74 1.35 -17.52
N ASP A 279 16.93 1.28 -18.13
CA ASP A 279 17.33 0.13 -18.97
C ASP A 279 17.38 -1.16 -18.14
N ALA A 280 17.90 -1.11 -16.91
CA ALA A 280 17.93 -2.26 -16.00
C ALA A 280 16.53 -2.83 -15.71
N VAL A 281 15.53 -1.97 -15.48
CA VAL A 281 14.14 -2.43 -15.25
C VAL A 281 13.50 -2.92 -16.55
N VAL A 282 13.77 -2.30 -17.69
CA VAL A 282 13.32 -2.78 -19.01
C VAL A 282 13.89 -4.18 -19.31
N ASP A 283 15.17 -4.40 -19.05
CA ASP A 283 15.82 -5.70 -19.25
C ASP A 283 15.26 -6.76 -18.29
N SER A 284 15.01 -6.39 -17.03
CA SER A 284 14.29 -7.25 -16.08
C SER A 284 12.91 -7.66 -16.61
N ALA A 285 12.16 -6.70 -17.18
CA ALA A 285 10.85 -6.98 -17.74
C ALA A 285 10.92 -7.95 -18.93
N ARG A 286 11.85 -7.73 -19.84
CA ARG A 286 12.06 -8.60 -20.99
C ARG A 286 12.49 -10.03 -20.61
N GLU A 287 13.30 -10.14 -19.58
CA GLU A 287 13.78 -11.44 -19.09
C GLU A 287 12.70 -12.20 -18.31
N LEU A 288 12.05 -11.55 -17.35
CA LEU A 288 11.15 -12.20 -16.39
C LEU A 288 9.73 -12.36 -16.92
N ASN A 289 9.29 -11.44 -17.80
CA ASN A 289 7.95 -11.44 -18.36
C ASN A 289 7.93 -10.88 -19.79
N PRO A 290 8.48 -11.64 -20.77
CA PRO A 290 8.58 -11.19 -22.17
C PRO A 290 7.24 -10.97 -22.85
N GLY A 291 6.13 -11.46 -22.27
CA GLY A 291 4.77 -11.27 -22.78
C GLY A 291 4.10 -9.98 -22.33
N ALA A 292 4.65 -9.29 -21.34
CA ALA A 292 4.08 -8.04 -20.86
C ALA A 292 4.30 -6.87 -21.83
N ARG A 293 3.30 -6.00 -21.92
CA ARG A 293 3.48 -4.68 -22.56
C ARG A 293 4.27 -3.77 -21.63
N ILE A 294 5.34 -3.15 -22.11
CA ILE A 294 6.11 -2.16 -21.36
C ILE A 294 5.59 -0.78 -21.70
N ILE A 295 5.24 -0.01 -20.68
CA ILE A 295 4.81 1.39 -20.76
C ILE A 295 5.76 2.23 -19.93
N LEU A 296 6.23 3.35 -20.47
CA LEU A 296 7.04 4.33 -19.74
C LEU A 296 6.13 5.44 -19.20
N GLY A 297 6.35 5.81 -17.94
CA GLY A 297 5.60 6.86 -17.26
C GLY A 297 6.52 7.85 -16.55
N ALA A 298 6.25 9.13 -16.74
CA ALA A 298 6.80 10.21 -15.93
C ALA A 298 5.88 10.49 -14.73
N SER A 299 6.45 11.09 -13.70
CA SER A 299 5.74 11.51 -12.49
C SER A 299 5.98 13.00 -12.21
N PRO A 300 5.55 13.90 -13.13
CA PRO A 300 5.77 15.33 -12.97
C PRO A 300 5.11 15.85 -11.70
N VAL A 301 5.81 16.76 -11.00
CA VAL A 301 5.32 17.41 -9.80
C VAL A 301 4.73 18.78 -10.12
N PHE A 302 3.63 19.13 -9.44
CA PHE A 302 2.89 20.37 -9.64
C PHE A 302 2.65 21.06 -8.30
N VAL A 303 2.69 22.40 -8.34
CA VAL A 303 2.30 23.28 -7.24
C VAL A 303 1.45 24.41 -7.80
N ASP A 304 0.52 24.95 -6.98
CA ASP A 304 -0.35 26.03 -7.44
C ASP A 304 0.41 27.33 -7.68
N ASP A 305 1.44 27.63 -6.84
CA ASP A 305 2.30 28.79 -6.98
C ASP A 305 3.79 28.43 -6.82
N PRO A 306 4.49 28.16 -7.93
CA PRO A 306 5.94 27.89 -7.88
C PRO A 306 6.77 29.07 -7.35
N THR A 307 6.27 30.31 -7.48
CA THR A 307 7.00 31.49 -7.06
C THR A 307 7.08 31.63 -5.53
N ALA A 308 6.10 31.04 -4.81
CA ALA A 308 6.11 31.00 -3.35
C ALA A 308 7.29 30.21 -2.76
N ILE A 309 7.86 29.27 -3.54
CA ILE A 309 8.94 28.38 -3.08
C ILE A 309 10.33 28.99 -3.29
N ARG A 310 10.49 29.76 -4.37
CA ARG A 310 11.79 30.27 -4.79
C ARG A 310 12.51 31.06 -3.70
N GLY A 311 13.74 30.62 -3.37
CA GLY A 311 14.61 31.26 -2.39
C GLY A 311 14.18 31.11 -0.93
N LYS A 312 13.08 30.39 -0.64
CA LYS A 312 12.58 30.20 0.72
C LYS A 312 13.28 29.02 1.42
N ARG A 313 13.32 29.10 2.76
CA ARG A 313 13.63 27.97 3.61
C ARG A 313 12.35 27.14 3.77
N VAL A 314 12.36 25.91 3.23
CA VAL A 314 11.18 25.07 3.20
C VAL A 314 11.34 23.84 4.09
N LEU A 315 10.30 23.43 4.79
CA LEU A 315 10.17 22.09 5.39
C LEU A 315 9.32 21.24 4.45
N VAL A 316 9.84 20.09 4.07
CA VAL A 316 9.15 19.15 3.17
C VAL A 316 8.51 18.06 3.99
N ILE A 317 7.21 17.85 3.78
CA ILE A 317 6.43 16.75 4.36
C ILE A 317 6.06 15.77 3.24
N GLU A 318 6.44 14.51 3.41
CA GLU A 318 6.24 13.45 2.44
C GLU A 318 5.26 12.40 2.97
N ASP A 319 4.74 11.59 2.06
CA ASP A 319 3.98 10.39 2.36
C ASP A 319 4.79 9.44 3.27
N GLY A 320 4.23 9.12 4.44
CA GLY A 320 4.91 8.32 5.45
C GLY A 320 5.32 6.92 4.95
N PRO A 321 4.40 6.12 4.40
CA PRO A 321 4.69 4.79 3.86
C PRO A 321 5.78 4.76 2.79
N THR A 322 5.85 5.75 1.92
CA THR A 322 6.90 5.86 0.90
C THR A 322 8.30 5.96 1.52
N LEU A 323 8.44 6.72 2.59
CA LEU A 323 9.72 6.90 3.27
C LEU A 323 10.06 5.70 4.16
N THR A 324 9.10 5.19 4.91
CA THR A 324 9.32 4.13 5.90
C THR A 324 9.37 2.73 5.25
N HIS A 325 8.26 2.25 4.72
CA HIS A 325 8.17 0.93 4.07
C HIS A 325 8.80 0.91 2.68
N GLY A 326 8.68 2.01 1.93
CA GLY A 326 9.29 2.17 0.61
C GLY A 326 10.80 2.38 0.64
N GLU A 327 11.40 2.67 1.81
CA GLU A 327 12.84 2.93 1.98
C GLU A 327 13.38 4.06 1.09
N MET A 328 12.50 5.02 0.72
CA MET A 328 12.88 6.19 -0.05
C MET A 328 13.46 7.26 0.88
N GLY A 329 14.56 7.89 0.49
CA GLY A 329 15.15 9.01 1.24
C GLY A 329 14.38 10.33 1.06
N TYR A 330 13.56 10.43 0.02
CA TYR A 330 12.77 11.61 -0.34
C TYR A 330 11.58 11.22 -1.23
N GLY A 331 10.67 12.17 -1.48
CA GLY A 331 9.51 12.01 -2.36
C GLY A 331 9.26 13.23 -3.25
N ALA A 332 8.00 13.42 -3.64
CA ALA A 332 7.59 14.46 -4.59
C ALA A 332 7.81 15.91 -4.05
N GLY A 333 7.69 16.11 -2.75
CA GLY A 333 7.88 17.39 -2.11
C GLY A 333 9.33 17.86 -2.18
N TRP A 334 10.27 16.96 -1.95
CA TRP A 334 11.70 17.26 -2.10
C TRP A 334 12.06 17.58 -3.55
N VAL A 335 11.51 16.81 -4.50
CA VAL A 335 11.67 17.08 -5.94
C VAL A 335 11.12 18.46 -6.27
N ALA A 336 9.93 18.82 -5.78
CA ALA A 336 9.35 20.16 -5.98
C ALA A 336 10.20 21.26 -5.38
N ALA A 337 10.72 21.08 -4.15
CA ALA A 337 11.61 22.05 -3.51
C ALA A 337 12.83 22.37 -4.39
N ARG A 338 13.46 21.32 -4.94
CA ARG A 338 14.64 21.47 -5.82
C ARG A 338 14.26 22.10 -7.17
N LEU A 339 13.19 21.60 -7.80
CA LEU A 339 12.74 22.04 -9.12
C LEU A 339 12.34 23.51 -9.14
N PHE A 340 11.62 23.98 -8.11
CA PHE A 340 11.10 25.34 -8.01
C PHE A 340 12.05 26.29 -7.26
N GLY A 341 13.27 25.84 -6.94
CA GLY A 341 14.35 26.69 -6.45
C GLY A 341 14.20 27.15 -5.01
N ALA A 342 13.84 26.27 -4.09
CA ALA A 342 13.95 26.54 -2.67
C ALA A 342 15.38 26.97 -2.30
N GLY A 343 15.51 27.94 -1.42
CA GLY A 343 16.80 28.42 -0.95
C GLY A 343 17.51 27.44 -0.02
N GLU A 344 16.70 26.75 0.81
CA GLU A 344 17.15 25.75 1.77
C GLU A 344 16.01 24.74 2.02
N ILE A 345 16.37 23.45 2.09
CA ILE A 345 15.47 22.43 2.64
C ILE A 345 15.88 22.22 4.10
N VAL A 346 14.98 22.57 5.01
CA VAL A 346 15.19 22.49 6.46
C VAL A 346 15.08 21.04 6.91
N GLY A 347 16.18 20.46 7.38
CA GLY A 347 16.17 19.12 7.98
C GLY A 347 15.31 19.10 9.25
N PRO A 348 14.30 18.23 9.37
CA PRO A 348 13.36 18.21 10.49
C PRO A 348 13.89 17.58 11.77
N VAL A 349 14.93 16.75 11.70
CA VAL A 349 15.45 15.94 12.80
C VAL A 349 15.68 16.73 14.11
N PRO A 350 16.27 17.94 14.11
CA PRO A 350 16.48 18.70 15.35
C PRO A 350 15.20 19.17 16.05
N TYR A 351 14.07 19.15 15.35
CA TYR A 351 12.78 19.65 15.82
C TYR A 351 11.79 18.51 16.08
N ALA A 352 12.15 17.28 15.75
CA ALA A 352 11.32 16.11 15.91
C ALA A 352 11.04 15.79 17.38
N VAL A 353 9.80 15.48 17.71
CA VAL A 353 9.38 15.11 19.06
C VAL A 353 8.64 13.77 19.06
N GLY A 354 8.69 13.05 20.19
CA GLY A 354 7.95 11.81 20.43
C GLY A 354 8.17 10.77 19.35
N SER A 355 7.10 10.18 18.84
CA SER A 355 7.13 9.13 17.82
C SER A 355 7.78 9.55 16.49
N ILE A 356 7.78 10.85 16.18
CA ILE A 356 8.50 11.38 15.00
C ILE A 356 10.02 11.26 15.20
N ALA A 357 10.52 11.54 16.40
CA ALA A 357 11.94 11.36 16.72
C ALA A 357 12.33 9.88 16.68
N GLU A 358 11.52 8.99 17.25
CA GLU A 358 11.72 7.54 17.20
C GLU A 358 11.74 7.01 15.77
N ALA A 359 10.90 7.56 14.88
CA ALA A 359 10.90 7.19 13.47
C ALA A 359 12.23 7.50 12.78
N TYR A 360 12.89 8.63 13.09
CA TYR A 360 14.22 8.95 12.55
C TYR A 360 15.32 8.02 13.08
N GLU A 361 15.21 7.52 14.30
CA GLU A 361 16.12 6.48 14.82
C GLU A 361 15.93 5.16 14.09
N LYS A 362 14.67 4.77 13.86
CA LYS A 362 14.32 3.53 13.18
C LYS A 362 14.62 3.55 11.68
N TYR A 363 14.47 4.72 11.03
CA TYR A 363 14.66 4.91 9.59
C TYR A 363 15.77 5.95 9.29
N PRO A 364 17.05 5.60 9.49
CA PRO A 364 18.16 6.55 9.42
C PRO A 364 18.44 7.11 8.02
N HIS A 365 17.84 6.55 6.97
CA HIS A 365 17.90 7.06 5.61
C HIS A 365 16.99 8.28 5.38
N VAL A 366 16.00 8.52 6.25
CA VAL A 366 15.10 9.67 6.20
C VAL A 366 15.67 10.78 7.06
N ARG A 367 16.23 11.85 6.45
CA ARG A 367 16.87 12.96 7.20
C ARG A 367 16.43 14.34 6.75
N ASP A 368 16.21 14.51 5.46
CA ASP A 368 15.97 15.83 4.85
C ASP A 368 14.49 16.17 4.72
N VAL A 369 13.61 15.20 5.00
CA VAL A 369 12.17 15.34 4.86
C VAL A 369 11.44 14.79 6.09
N LEU A 370 10.22 15.27 6.33
CA LEU A 370 9.38 14.87 7.44
C LEU A 370 8.34 13.84 6.96
N PRO A 371 8.36 12.61 7.49
CA PRO A 371 7.30 11.65 7.19
C PRO A 371 5.98 12.09 7.83
N ALA A 372 4.90 12.08 7.06
CA ALA A 372 3.56 12.29 7.60
C ALA A 372 3.13 11.03 8.35
N LEU A 373 3.39 10.98 9.65
CA LEU A 373 2.94 9.90 10.53
C LEU A 373 1.73 10.37 11.32
N GLY A 374 0.71 9.53 11.45
CA GLY A 374 -0.53 9.95 12.12
C GLY A 374 -1.54 8.82 12.34
N TYR A 375 -1.12 7.77 13.04
CA TYR A 375 -2.01 6.66 13.42
C TYR A 375 -2.93 7.00 14.62
N SER A 376 -2.61 8.05 15.38
CA SER A 376 -3.34 8.47 16.58
C SER A 376 -3.39 10.01 16.72
N GLU A 377 -4.35 10.50 17.51
CA GLU A 377 -4.42 11.95 17.85
C GLU A 377 -3.12 12.45 18.48
N HIS A 378 -2.45 11.62 19.28
CA HIS A 378 -1.19 11.99 19.92
C HIS A 378 -0.09 12.22 18.86
N GLN A 379 0.04 11.32 17.89
CA GLN A 379 1.02 11.47 16.80
C GLN A 379 0.75 12.69 15.92
N LEU A 380 -0.53 13.06 15.73
CA LEU A 380 -0.90 14.29 15.04
C LEU A 380 -0.40 15.54 15.76
N LEU A 381 -0.53 15.57 17.10
CA LEU A 381 0.00 16.67 17.91
C LEU A 381 1.53 16.74 17.86
N GLU A 382 2.21 15.60 17.82
CA GLU A 382 3.66 15.53 17.67
C GLU A 382 4.11 16.01 16.28
N LEU A 383 3.40 15.62 15.22
CA LEU A 383 3.62 16.12 13.86
C LEU A 383 3.43 17.64 13.78
N GLU A 384 2.32 18.15 14.34
CA GLU A 384 2.05 19.59 14.43
C GLU A 384 3.16 20.33 15.19
N ALA A 385 3.58 19.81 16.34
CA ALA A 385 4.64 20.40 17.14
C ALA A 385 5.97 20.44 16.38
N THR A 386 6.36 19.36 15.73
CA THR A 386 7.57 19.25 14.91
C THR A 386 7.56 20.28 13.77
N ILE A 387 6.47 20.38 13.02
CA ILE A 387 6.31 21.34 11.91
C ILE A 387 6.43 22.77 12.42
N ASN A 388 5.71 23.11 13.49
CA ASN A 388 5.65 24.47 14.00
C ASN A 388 6.94 24.91 14.69
N ALA A 389 7.74 24.00 15.25
CA ALA A 389 9.05 24.28 15.85
C ALA A 389 10.16 24.53 14.81
N SER A 390 10.03 24.04 13.58
CA SER A 390 11.04 24.22 12.54
C SER A 390 11.24 25.71 12.18
N PRO A 391 12.43 26.14 11.73
CA PRO A 391 12.69 27.51 11.28
C PRO A 391 12.25 27.77 9.82
N ALA A 392 11.51 26.84 9.20
CA ALA A 392 11.03 26.97 7.84
C ALA A 392 10.09 28.16 7.69
N GLU A 393 10.18 28.86 6.56
CA GLU A 393 9.29 29.96 6.17
C GLU A 393 8.04 29.46 5.42
N LEU A 394 8.13 28.24 4.85
CA LEU A 394 7.10 27.63 4.04
C LEU A 394 7.10 26.10 4.26
N ILE A 395 5.93 25.50 4.28
CA ILE A 395 5.75 24.07 4.33
C ILE A 395 5.37 23.56 2.94
N LEU A 396 6.09 22.56 2.43
CA LEU A 396 5.70 21.82 1.23
C LEU A 396 5.09 20.48 1.66
N SER A 397 3.82 20.28 1.37
CA SER A 397 3.10 19.05 1.72
C SER A 397 2.87 18.21 0.46
N ALA A 398 3.54 17.07 0.38
CA ALA A 398 3.41 16.10 -0.69
C ALA A 398 2.67 14.82 -0.26
N THR A 399 1.89 14.91 0.80
CA THR A 399 1.00 13.82 1.22
C THR A 399 -0.30 13.86 0.40
N PRO A 400 -0.96 12.72 0.19
CA PRO A 400 -2.25 12.67 -0.52
C PRO A 400 -3.35 13.46 0.18
N ILE A 401 -3.33 13.56 1.51
CA ILE A 401 -4.32 14.30 2.31
C ILE A 401 -4.05 15.79 2.38
N ASP A 402 -5.08 16.52 2.72
CA ASP A 402 -4.98 17.94 3.08
C ASP A 402 -4.63 18.08 4.58
N LEU A 403 -3.34 18.17 4.89
CA LEU A 403 -2.85 18.31 6.27
C LEU A 403 -3.49 19.47 7.04
N ALA A 404 -3.87 20.56 6.36
CA ALA A 404 -4.50 21.71 7.00
C ALA A 404 -5.89 21.40 7.60
N ARG A 405 -6.50 20.26 7.23
CA ARG A 405 -7.77 19.79 7.81
C ARG A 405 -7.58 19.01 9.10
N VAL A 406 -6.39 18.43 9.32
CA VAL A 406 -6.15 17.51 10.44
C VAL A 406 -5.21 18.06 11.49
N ILE A 407 -4.32 19.01 11.14
CA ILE A 407 -3.40 19.68 12.07
C ILE A 407 -3.39 21.20 11.87
N LYS A 408 -2.99 21.95 12.92
CA LYS A 408 -2.90 23.41 12.90
C LYS A 408 -1.50 23.88 12.51
N VAL A 409 -1.24 23.98 11.23
CA VAL A 409 0.02 24.53 10.71
C VAL A 409 -0.04 26.06 10.79
N ARG A 410 0.94 26.68 11.50
CA ARG A 410 1.03 28.13 11.69
C ARG A 410 1.77 28.87 10.56
N LYS A 411 2.35 28.12 9.64
CA LYS A 411 3.14 28.63 8.52
C LYS A 411 2.37 28.48 7.21
N PRO A 412 2.69 29.30 6.19
CA PRO A 412 2.13 29.06 4.86
C PRO A 412 2.43 27.63 4.40
N LEU A 413 1.42 26.97 3.81
CA LEU A 413 1.52 25.60 3.30
C LEU A 413 1.18 25.60 1.81
N VAL A 414 2.06 24.99 1.02
CA VAL A 414 1.85 24.74 -0.40
C VAL A 414 1.73 23.23 -0.61
N ARG A 415 0.65 22.80 -1.25
CA ARG A 415 0.47 21.41 -1.63
C ARG A 415 1.25 21.09 -2.89
N VAL A 416 2.00 19.99 -2.83
CA VAL A 416 2.67 19.40 -3.97
C VAL A 416 1.79 18.23 -4.46
N ARG A 417 1.46 18.26 -5.75
CA ARG A 417 0.72 17.20 -6.43
C ARG A 417 1.62 16.56 -7.47
N TYR A 418 1.32 15.33 -7.80
CA TYR A 418 1.99 14.57 -8.86
C TYR A 418 0.99 13.64 -9.55
N ASP A 419 1.15 13.49 -10.85
CA ASP A 419 0.27 12.67 -11.68
C ASP A 419 1.09 11.78 -12.61
N LEU A 420 0.47 10.72 -13.11
CA LEU A 420 1.08 9.88 -14.12
C LEU A 420 0.95 10.52 -15.50
N GLN A 421 2.07 10.72 -16.16
CA GLN A 421 2.14 11.08 -17.57
C GLN A 421 2.76 9.93 -18.37
N VAL A 422 1.96 9.22 -19.16
CA VAL A 422 2.47 8.15 -20.02
C VAL A 422 3.25 8.73 -21.18
N ILE A 423 4.40 8.13 -21.51
CA ILE A 423 5.30 8.56 -22.57
C ILE A 423 5.22 7.56 -23.74
N GLY A 424 4.85 8.06 -24.92
CA GLY A 424 4.84 7.28 -26.15
C GLY A 424 3.71 6.25 -26.27
N LYS A 425 3.97 5.19 -27.01
CA LYS A 425 3.04 4.10 -27.30
C LYS A 425 3.70 2.74 -27.03
N PRO A 426 2.93 1.70 -26.58
CA PRO A 426 1.51 1.79 -26.24
C PRO A 426 1.27 2.63 -25.00
N ASN A 427 0.09 3.24 -24.88
CA ASN A 427 -0.35 3.92 -23.65
C ASN A 427 -1.40 3.08 -22.90
N LEU A 428 -1.89 3.58 -21.78
CA LEU A 428 -2.89 2.88 -20.95
C LEU A 428 -4.23 2.72 -21.68
N GLU A 429 -4.62 3.71 -22.46
CA GLU A 429 -5.87 3.69 -23.24
C GLU A 429 -5.83 2.61 -24.33
N ASP A 430 -4.68 2.47 -25.03
CA ASP A 430 -4.47 1.42 -26.03
C ASP A 430 -4.67 0.02 -25.39
N VAL A 431 -4.11 -0.21 -24.20
CA VAL A 431 -4.20 -1.51 -23.52
C VAL A 431 -5.61 -1.78 -22.99
N LEU A 432 -6.29 -0.77 -22.43
CA LEU A 432 -7.67 -0.90 -21.98
C LEU A 432 -8.60 -1.23 -23.14
N SER A 433 -8.39 -0.60 -24.31
CA SER A 433 -9.13 -0.90 -25.54
C SER A 433 -8.83 -2.30 -26.06
N GLU A 434 -7.56 -2.74 -26.14
CA GLU A 434 -7.16 -4.09 -26.54
C GLU A 434 -7.83 -5.17 -25.68
N LYS A 435 -8.12 -4.86 -24.42
CA LYS A 435 -8.80 -5.76 -23.46
C LYS A 435 -10.33 -5.64 -23.49
N GLY A 436 -10.89 -4.77 -24.32
CA GLY A 436 -12.35 -4.54 -24.42
C GLY A 436 -12.95 -3.91 -23.16
N LEU A 437 -12.17 -3.14 -22.42
CA LEU A 437 -12.58 -2.47 -21.20
C LEU A 437 -13.15 -1.08 -21.44
N ILE A 438 -12.79 -0.50 -22.59
CA ILE A 438 -13.32 0.77 -23.14
C ILE A 438 -13.72 0.59 -24.58
#